data_74e0abe978bea2c39fca8423b3371ebe
#
_entry.id   74e0abe978bea2c39fca8423b3371ebe
#
_cell.length_a   1.000
_cell.length_b   1.000
_cell.length_c   1.000
_cell.angle_alpha   90.00
_cell.angle_beta   90.00
_cell.angle_gamma   90.00
#
_symmetry.space_group_name_H-M   'P 1'
#
loop_
_entity.id
_entity.type
_entity.pdbx_description
1 polymer ?
#
loop_
_entity_poly.entity_id
_entity_poly.type
_entity_poly.pdbx_seq_one_letter_code
_entity_poly.pdbx_strand_id
1 'polypeptide(L)'
;DPPPTDTLIRSLELLYALGALNDRGELTKLGRRMAEFPVDPMMSKAILASEEYHCTEEVLSIVAMLAESASLFFRPKDKKVHADRARQLFIRPGGDHFTLLNIWDQWVESGYSQVFCLDHFLQPKTLGRVRDVRDQLVNLCERVELVPESRLSSADLTPIQKAITAGYFMNTARLQKGGETYRSIKQNTTVYVHPSS
;
A
#
# COMPACT_ATOMS: atom_id res chain seq x y z
N ASP A 1 -2.97 9.91 -28.56
CA ASP A 1 -1.51 9.87 -28.84
C ASP A 1 -0.90 8.66 -28.14
N PRO A 2 -0.02 7.89 -28.80
CA PRO A 2 0.64 6.76 -28.15
C PRO A 2 1.63 7.29 -27.09
N PRO A 3 1.87 6.52 -26.01
CA PRO A 3 2.87 6.90 -25.00
C PRO A 3 4.27 6.93 -25.61
N PRO A 4 5.19 7.75 -25.06
CA PRO A 4 6.58 7.78 -25.50
C PRO A 4 7.25 6.40 -25.44
N THR A 5 8.11 6.09 -26.38
CA THR A 5 8.80 4.79 -26.49
C THR A 5 9.54 4.44 -25.20
N ASP A 6 10.23 5.38 -24.58
CA ASP A 6 10.96 5.15 -23.32
C ASP A 6 10.04 4.77 -22.17
N THR A 7 8.83 5.32 -22.13
CA THR A 7 7.82 4.99 -21.12
C THR A 7 7.32 3.56 -21.33
N LEU A 8 7.09 3.15 -22.58
CA LEU A 8 6.71 1.78 -22.91
C LEU A 8 7.80 0.77 -22.52
N ILE A 9 9.04 1.05 -22.84
CA ILE A 9 10.18 0.19 -22.50
C ILE A 9 10.27 0.02 -20.97
N ARG A 10 10.23 1.10 -20.21
CA ARG A 10 10.28 1.06 -18.75
C ARG A 10 9.11 0.28 -18.14
N SER A 11 7.92 0.40 -18.72
CA SER A 11 6.74 -0.34 -18.27
C SER A 11 6.89 -1.84 -18.52
N LEU A 12 7.41 -2.23 -19.69
CA LEU A 12 7.68 -3.63 -20.03
C LEU A 12 8.78 -4.23 -19.14
N GLU A 13 9.85 -3.46 -18.87
CA GLU A 13 10.91 -3.87 -17.96
C GLU A 13 10.38 -4.07 -16.52
N LEU A 14 9.49 -3.20 -16.03
CA LEU A 14 8.85 -3.34 -14.73
C LEU A 14 8.00 -4.61 -14.67
N LEU A 15 7.16 -4.84 -15.67
CA LEU A 15 6.29 -6.04 -15.72
C LEU A 15 7.12 -7.33 -15.80
N TYR A 16 8.21 -7.32 -16.56
CA TYR A 16 9.14 -8.43 -16.61
C TYR A 16 9.81 -8.67 -15.25
N ALA A 17 10.31 -7.63 -14.61
CA ALA A 17 10.96 -7.73 -13.30
C ALA A 17 10.01 -8.25 -12.21
N LEU A 18 8.71 -7.90 -12.28
CA LEU A 18 7.67 -8.41 -11.38
C LEU A 18 7.27 -9.87 -11.69
N GLY A 19 7.71 -10.43 -12.81
CA GLY A 19 7.33 -11.76 -13.26
C GLY A 19 5.98 -11.83 -13.98
N ALA A 20 5.40 -10.69 -14.35
CA ALA A 20 4.16 -10.61 -15.09
C ALA A 20 4.32 -10.97 -16.57
N LEU A 21 5.50 -10.74 -17.13
CA LEU A 21 5.87 -11.09 -18.50
C LEU A 21 7.05 -12.10 -18.49
N ASN A 22 7.08 -12.98 -19.49
CA ASN A 22 8.22 -13.84 -19.76
C ASN A 22 9.25 -13.16 -20.71
N ASP A 23 10.34 -13.84 -21.03
CA ASP A 23 11.42 -13.33 -21.91
C ASP A 23 10.95 -12.97 -23.33
N ARG A 24 9.80 -13.47 -23.74
CA ARG A 24 9.17 -13.19 -25.06
C ARG A 24 8.16 -12.03 -25.00
N GLY A 25 7.95 -11.44 -23.82
CA GLY A 25 6.96 -10.39 -23.61
C GLY A 25 5.52 -10.91 -23.51
N GLU A 26 5.32 -12.21 -23.30
CA GLU A 26 4.01 -12.82 -23.13
C GLU A 26 3.60 -12.82 -21.65
N LEU A 27 2.30 -12.70 -21.37
CA LEU A 27 1.77 -12.78 -20.02
C LEU A 27 2.01 -14.15 -19.39
N THR A 28 2.60 -14.15 -18.21
CA THR A 28 2.70 -15.34 -17.35
C THR A 28 1.36 -15.62 -16.64
N LYS A 29 1.25 -16.77 -15.97
CA LYS A 29 0.10 -17.04 -15.07
C LYS A 29 -0.04 -15.96 -14.01
N LEU A 30 1.08 -15.54 -13.42
CA LEU A 30 1.10 -14.45 -12.43
C LEU A 30 0.63 -13.12 -13.06
N GLY A 31 1.11 -12.79 -14.25
CA GLY A 31 0.71 -11.56 -14.95
C GLY A 31 -0.78 -11.49 -15.24
N ARG A 32 -1.41 -12.61 -15.57
CA ARG A 32 -2.87 -12.71 -15.77
C ARG A 32 -3.62 -12.47 -14.46
N ARG A 33 -3.17 -13.05 -13.35
CA ARG A 33 -3.75 -12.79 -12.02
C ARG A 33 -3.58 -11.32 -11.62
N MET A 34 -2.41 -10.73 -11.86
CA MET A 34 -2.15 -9.31 -11.56
C MET A 34 -3.10 -8.39 -12.34
N ALA A 35 -3.41 -8.71 -13.59
CA ALA A 35 -4.27 -7.89 -14.46
C ALA A 35 -5.74 -7.81 -14.00
N GLU A 36 -6.19 -8.71 -13.13
CA GLU A 36 -7.55 -8.66 -12.57
C GLU A 36 -7.75 -7.54 -11.55
N PHE A 37 -6.69 -7.04 -10.93
CA PHE A 37 -6.78 -5.98 -9.94
C PHE A 37 -6.64 -4.59 -10.59
N PRO A 38 -7.59 -3.65 -10.33
CA PRO A 38 -7.57 -2.29 -10.86
C PRO A 38 -6.62 -1.37 -10.07
N VAL A 39 -5.42 -1.84 -9.82
CA VAL A 39 -4.33 -1.13 -9.12
C VAL A 39 -3.06 -1.24 -9.94
N ASP A 40 -2.03 -0.44 -9.62
CA ASP A 40 -0.77 -0.54 -10.35
C ASP A 40 -0.09 -1.91 -10.18
N PRO A 41 0.82 -2.29 -11.10
CA PRO A 41 1.43 -3.63 -11.11
C PRO A 41 2.17 -3.99 -9.82
N MET A 42 2.83 -3.03 -9.17
CA MET A 42 3.55 -3.28 -7.92
C MET A 42 2.60 -3.62 -6.78
N MET A 43 1.46 -2.92 -6.68
CA MET A 43 0.41 -3.23 -5.71
C MET A 43 -0.25 -4.58 -6.00
N SER A 44 -0.55 -4.88 -7.27
CA SER A 44 -1.10 -6.19 -7.66
C SER A 44 -0.17 -7.33 -7.28
N LYS A 45 1.13 -7.15 -7.51
CA LYS A 45 2.15 -8.13 -7.09
C LYS A 45 2.18 -8.31 -5.58
N ALA A 46 2.11 -7.22 -4.80
CA ALA A 46 2.09 -7.28 -3.34
C ALA A 46 0.85 -8.04 -2.82
N ILE A 47 -0.33 -7.80 -3.41
CA ILE A 47 -1.56 -8.53 -3.07
C ILE A 47 -1.37 -10.03 -3.31
N LEU A 48 -0.88 -10.44 -4.47
CA LEU A 48 -0.69 -11.85 -4.78
C LEU A 48 0.42 -12.50 -3.94
N ALA A 49 1.50 -11.77 -3.64
CA ALA A 49 2.57 -12.25 -2.76
C ALA A 49 2.09 -12.44 -1.30
N SER A 50 1.07 -11.71 -0.86
CA SER A 50 0.51 -11.84 0.48
C SER A 50 -0.09 -13.21 0.78
N GLU A 51 -0.46 -13.98 -0.26
CA GLU A 51 -0.94 -15.36 -0.14
C GLU A 51 0.13 -16.25 0.53
N GLU A 52 1.38 -16.16 0.07
CA GLU A 52 2.51 -16.94 0.62
C GLU A 52 2.78 -16.61 2.09
N TYR A 53 2.51 -15.37 2.49
CA TYR A 53 2.78 -14.89 3.86
C TYR A 53 1.55 -14.85 4.75
N HIS A 54 0.40 -15.39 4.29
CA HIS A 54 -0.87 -15.46 5.04
C HIS A 54 -1.30 -14.10 5.65
N CYS A 55 -1.17 -13.02 4.89
CA CYS A 55 -1.49 -11.66 5.34
C CYS A 55 -2.29 -10.86 4.31
N THR A 56 -3.10 -11.53 3.50
CA THR A 56 -3.86 -10.90 2.41
C THR A 56 -4.85 -9.86 2.93
N GLU A 57 -5.53 -10.12 4.03
CA GLU A 57 -6.48 -9.19 4.65
C GLU A 57 -5.84 -7.84 4.96
N GLU A 58 -4.63 -7.85 5.55
CA GLU A 58 -3.91 -6.64 5.90
C GLU A 58 -3.39 -5.91 4.66
N VAL A 59 -2.87 -6.64 3.67
CA VAL A 59 -2.36 -6.03 2.44
C VAL A 59 -3.50 -5.39 1.64
N LEU A 60 -4.68 -6.02 1.57
CA LEU A 60 -5.86 -5.43 0.93
C LEU A 60 -6.29 -4.13 1.62
N SER A 61 -6.29 -4.09 2.95
CA SER A 61 -6.58 -2.88 3.73
C SER A 61 -5.57 -1.77 3.45
N ILE A 62 -4.27 -2.09 3.42
CA ILE A 62 -3.21 -1.13 3.11
C ILE A 62 -3.38 -0.57 1.68
N VAL A 63 -3.63 -1.42 0.70
CA VAL A 63 -3.81 -0.97 -0.70
C VAL A 63 -5.03 -0.06 -0.84
N ALA A 64 -6.15 -0.42 -0.23
CA ALA A 64 -7.35 0.42 -0.24
C ALA A 64 -7.12 1.78 0.45
N MET A 65 -6.42 1.79 1.59
CA MET A 65 -6.06 3.02 2.29
C MET A 65 -5.11 3.90 1.48
N LEU A 66 -4.13 3.32 0.80
CA LEU A 66 -3.21 4.05 -0.09
C LEU A 66 -3.93 4.71 -1.26
N ALA A 67 -4.92 4.04 -1.84
CA ALA A 67 -5.71 4.58 -2.95
C ALA A 67 -6.42 5.91 -2.60
N GLU A 68 -6.80 6.10 -1.34
CA GLU A 68 -7.56 7.25 -0.84
C GLU A 68 -6.76 8.14 0.14
N SER A 69 -5.48 7.86 0.36
CA SER A 69 -4.66 8.48 1.42
C SER A 69 -4.53 10.00 1.32
N ALA A 70 -4.57 10.56 0.11
CA ALA A 70 -4.43 12.00 -0.12
C ALA A 70 -5.53 12.84 0.54
N SER A 71 -6.73 12.28 0.73
CA SER A 71 -7.87 12.97 1.32
C SER A 71 -8.30 12.41 2.70
N LEU A 72 -7.43 11.62 3.33
CA LEU A 72 -7.77 10.90 4.56
C LEU A 72 -7.89 11.82 5.78
N PHE A 73 -6.97 12.78 5.93
CA PHE A 73 -6.94 13.69 7.06
C PHE A 73 -7.51 15.07 6.72
N PHE A 74 -8.15 15.69 7.70
CA PHE A 74 -8.46 17.11 7.60
C PHE A 74 -7.77 17.89 8.73
N ARG A 75 -7.39 19.14 8.44
CA ARG A 75 -6.60 19.98 9.33
C ARG A 75 -7.22 21.38 9.41
N PRO A 76 -8.25 21.59 10.26
CA PRO A 76 -8.91 22.89 10.43
C PRO A 76 -7.92 23.97 10.88
N LYS A 77 -8.08 25.19 10.38
CA LYS A 77 -7.17 26.30 10.67
C LYS A 77 -7.11 26.64 12.18
N ASP A 78 -8.22 26.51 12.87
CA ASP A 78 -8.40 26.79 14.30
C ASP A 78 -7.99 25.64 15.21
N LYS A 79 -7.79 24.41 14.66
CA LYS A 79 -7.49 23.19 15.42
C LYS A 79 -6.27 22.44 14.92
N LYS A 80 -5.32 23.14 14.30
CA LYS A 80 -4.12 22.50 13.69
C LYS A 80 -3.35 21.62 14.67
N VAL A 81 -3.08 22.12 15.87
CA VAL A 81 -2.32 21.39 16.90
C VAL A 81 -3.04 20.12 17.32
N HIS A 82 -4.36 20.16 17.47
CA HIS A 82 -5.17 18.98 17.82
C HIS A 82 -5.18 17.94 16.69
N ALA A 83 -5.32 18.40 15.44
CA ALA A 83 -5.27 17.51 14.28
C ALA A 83 -3.90 16.83 14.12
N ASP A 84 -2.83 17.59 14.27
CA ASP A 84 -1.45 17.06 14.21
C ASP A 84 -1.20 16.04 15.32
N ARG A 85 -1.68 16.32 16.54
CA ARG A 85 -1.57 15.40 17.68
C ARG A 85 -2.39 14.12 17.47
N ALA A 86 -3.61 14.24 16.96
CA ALA A 86 -4.45 13.08 16.63
C ALA A 86 -3.77 12.18 15.59
N ARG A 87 -3.16 12.78 14.55
CA ARG A 87 -2.40 12.03 13.54
C ARG A 87 -1.23 11.26 14.16
N GLN A 88 -0.51 11.89 15.08
CA GLN A 88 0.62 11.24 15.74
C GLN A 88 0.24 9.98 16.53
N LEU A 89 -0.99 9.90 17.06
CA LEU A 89 -1.45 8.72 17.79
C LEU A 89 -1.58 7.47 16.91
N PHE A 90 -1.73 7.65 15.60
CA PHE A 90 -1.83 6.54 14.66
C PHE A 90 -0.48 6.03 14.17
N ILE A 91 0.59 6.81 14.34
CA ILE A 91 1.92 6.44 13.84
C ILE A 91 2.37 5.12 14.45
N ARG A 92 2.82 4.21 13.60
CA ARG A 92 3.36 2.91 13.98
C ARG A 92 4.79 2.74 13.44
N PRO A 93 5.66 2.03 14.18
CA PRO A 93 6.96 1.63 13.67
C PRO A 93 6.80 0.81 12.37
N GLY A 94 7.70 1.03 11.44
CA GLY A 94 7.70 0.32 10.16
C GLY A 94 7.21 1.16 8.97
N GLY A 95 6.70 2.37 9.20
CA GLY A 95 6.37 3.35 8.15
C GLY A 95 4.89 3.54 7.90
N ASP A 96 4.58 4.31 6.85
CA ASP A 96 3.23 4.79 6.55
C ASP A 96 2.23 3.67 6.29
N HIS A 97 2.63 2.55 5.71
CA HIS A 97 1.75 1.40 5.47
C HIS A 97 1.13 0.87 6.77
N PHE A 98 1.92 0.79 7.84
CA PHE A 98 1.44 0.31 9.13
C PHE A 98 0.63 1.36 9.89
N THR A 99 0.94 2.63 9.69
CA THR A 99 0.11 3.74 10.17
C THR A 99 -1.27 3.70 9.53
N LEU A 100 -1.35 3.52 8.22
CA LEU A 100 -2.61 3.40 7.50
C LEU A 100 -3.41 2.15 7.91
N LEU A 101 -2.75 1.01 8.09
CA LEU A 101 -3.39 -0.20 8.58
C LEU A 101 -3.95 0.00 9.99
N ASN A 102 -3.20 0.66 10.87
CA ASN A 102 -3.66 0.97 12.23
C ASN A 102 -4.90 1.87 12.25
N ILE A 103 -4.97 2.86 11.36
CA ILE A 103 -6.16 3.71 11.21
C ILE A 103 -7.36 2.87 10.78
N TRP A 104 -7.17 2.00 9.78
CA TRP A 104 -8.22 1.12 9.30
C TRP A 104 -8.73 0.20 10.41
N ASP A 105 -7.84 -0.49 11.11
CA ASP A 105 -8.19 -1.44 12.16
C ASP A 105 -8.99 -0.76 13.28
N GLN A 106 -8.54 0.41 13.76
CA GLN A 106 -9.25 1.16 14.80
C GLN A 106 -10.63 1.66 14.34
N TRP A 107 -10.76 2.05 13.07
CA TRP A 107 -12.06 2.45 12.53
C TRP A 107 -13.03 1.26 12.43
N VAL A 108 -12.55 0.09 12.02
CA VAL A 108 -13.32 -1.16 12.03
C VAL A 108 -13.73 -1.53 13.45
N GLU A 109 -12.81 -1.50 14.43
CA GLU A 109 -13.08 -1.76 15.85
C GLU A 109 -14.11 -0.79 16.44
N SER A 110 -14.15 0.44 15.95
CA SER A 110 -15.16 1.44 16.34
C SER A 110 -16.57 1.17 15.78
N GLY A 111 -16.73 0.13 14.97
CA GLY A 111 -17.96 -0.17 14.23
C GLY A 111 -18.21 0.80 13.07
N TYR A 112 -17.16 1.23 12.40
CA TYR A 112 -17.20 2.22 11.30
C TYR A 112 -17.78 3.58 11.73
N SER A 113 -17.48 4.00 12.95
CA SER A 113 -18.06 5.17 13.59
C SER A 113 -17.66 6.47 12.89
N GLN A 114 -18.66 7.29 12.55
CA GLN A 114 -18.45 8.65 12.06
C GLN A 114 -17.90 9.55 13.17
N VAL A 115 -18.32 9.35 14.42
CA VAL A 115 -17.85 10.11 15.58
C VAL A 115 -16.36 9.86 15.78
N PHE A 116 -15.92 8.59 15.70
CA PHE A 116 -14.51 8.23 15.73
C PHE A 116 -13.70 9.03 14.71
N CYS A 117 -14.19 9.12 13.46
CA CYS A 117 -13.52 9.89 12.42
C CYS A 117 -13.38 11.37 12.79
N LEU A 118 -14.45 12.00 13.25
CA LEU A 118 -14.44 13.42 13.59
C LEU A 118 -13.52 13.73 14.77
N ASP A 119 -13.53 12.88 15.80
CA ASP A 119 -12.67 13.01 16.99
C ASP A 119 -11.18 12.88 16.66
N HIS A 120 -10.86 12.12 15.60
CA HIS A 120 -9.49 11.87 15.17
C HIS A 120 -9.07 12.65 13.91
N PHE A 121 -9.87 13.62 13.46
CA PHE A 121 -9.61 14.44 12.27
C PHE A 121 -9.42 13.61 10.99
N LEU A 122 -10.18 12.52 10.86
CA LEU A 122 -10.27 11.67 9.68
C LEU A 122 -11.55 12.03 8.90
N GLN A 123 -11.45 11.96 7.56
CA GLN A 123 -12.57 12.20 6.67
C GLN A 123 -13.49 10.96 6.60
N PRO A 124 -14.73 11.01 7.15
CA PRO A 124 -15.63 9.84 7.14
C PRO A 124 -15.96 9.36 5.72
N LYS A 125 -16.15 10.30 4.78
CA LYS A 125 -16.44 9.98 3.39
C LYS A 125 -15.27 9.25 2.71
N THR A 126 -14.04 9.63 3.05
CA THR A 126 -12.84 8.99 2.53
C THR A 126 -12.72 7.55 3.03
N LEU A 127 -12.91 7.32 4.33
CA LEU A 127 -12.92 5.97 4.88
C LEU A 127 -14.06 5.11 4.34
N GLY A 128 -15.22 5.71 4.05
CA GLY A 128 -16.30 5.03 3.32
C GLY A 128 -15.84 4.54 1.94
N ARG A 129 -15.16 5.39 1.16
CA ARG A 129 -14.59 4.98 -0.13
C ARG A 129 -13.50 3.91 0.00
N VAL A 130 -12.65 4.00 1.03
CA VAL A 130 -11.66 2.95 1.34
C VAL A 130 -12.35 1.61 1.53
N ARG A 131 -13.44 1.57 2.29
CA ARG A 131 -14.23 0.36 2.50
C ARG A 131 -14.77 -0.19 1.17
N ASP A 132 -15.36 0.67 0.33
CA ASP A 132 -15.87 0.26 -0.97
C ASP A 132 -14.76 -0.31 -1.88
N VAL A 133 -13.60 0.35 -1.92
CA VAL A 133 -12.42 -0.13 -2.68
C VAL A 133 -11.94 -1.48 -2.13
N ARG A 134 -11.85 -1.62 -0.81
CA ARG A 134 -11.43 -2.87 -0.18
C ARG A 134 -12.39 -4.01 -0.50
N ASP A 135 -13.69 -3.79 -0.41
CA ASP A 135 -14.71 -4.78 -0.73
C ASP A 135 -14.61 -5.22 -2.21
N GLN A 136 -14.35 -4.29 -3.11
CA GLN A 136 -14.10 -4.61 -4.53
C GLN A 136 -12.84 -5.49 -4.69
N LEU A 137 -11.75 -5.17 -4.00
CA LEU A 137 -10.52 -5.97 -4.04
C LEU A 137 -10.73 -7.37 -3.48
N VAL A 138 -11.47 -7.52 -2.38
CA VAL A 138 -11.85 -8.83 -1.80
C VAL A 138 -12.63 -9.67 -2.82
N ASN A 139 -13.62 -9.06 -3.47
CA ASN A 139 -14.40 -9.77 -4.49
C ASN A 139 -13.56 -10.21 -5.70
N LEU A 140 -12.52 -9.44 -6.06
CA LEU A 140 -11.60 -9.80 -7.14
C LEU A 140 -10.65 -10.93 -6.75
N CYS A 141 -10.38 -11.14 -5.46
CA CYS A 141 -9.58 -12.26 -5.00
C CYS A 141 -10.16 -13.62 -5.43
N GLU A 142 -11.48 -13.76 -5.45
CA GLU A 142 -12.14 -14.99 -5.93
C GLU A 142 -11.78 -15.31 -7.39
N ARG A 143 -11.67 -14.30 -8.26
CA ARG A 143 -11.33 -14.48 -9.67
C ARG A 143 -9.90 -14.99 -9.89
N VAL A 144 -9.03 -14.70 -8.97
CA VAL A 144 -7.62 -15.13 -9.01
C VAL A 144 -7.32 -16.31 -8.09
N GLU A 145 -8.37 -16.94 -7.56
CA GLU A 145 -8.25 -18.09 -6.65
C GLU A 145 -7.41 -17.78 -5.40
N LEU A 146 -7.54 -16.55 -4.90
CA LEU A 146 -6.86 -16.08 -3.68
C LEU A 146 -7.89 -16.03 -2.53
N VAL A 147 -7.64 -16.80 -1.47
CA VAL A 147 -8.44 -16.75 -0.26
C VAL A 147 -7.81 -15.73 0.69
N PRO A 148 -8.52 -14.64 1.04
CA PRO A 148 -8.00 -13.67 1.99
C PRO A 148 -7.82 -14.30 3.37
N GLU A 149 -6.57 -14.29 3.85
CA GLU A 149 -6.20 -14.75 5.18
C GLU A 149 -5.58 -13.61 5.97
N SER A 150 -5.75 -13.63 7.29
CA SER A 150 -5.11 -12.71 8.20
C SER A 150 -3.90 -13.38 8.86
N ARG A 151 -2.86 -12.60 9.12
CA ARG A 151 -1.65 -13.06 9.82
C ARG A 151 -1.98 -13.62 11.22
N LEU A 152 -1.19 -14.58 11.67
CA LEU A 152 -1.41 -15.26 12.95
C LEU A 152 -1.15 -14.37 14.18
N SER A 153 -0.31 -13.34 14.04
CA SER A 153 0.03 -12.42 15.13
C SER A 153 0.01 -10.98 14.66
N SER A 154 -0.76 -10.14 15.34
CA SER A 154 -0.81 -8.71 15.08
C SER A 154 0.51 -7.98 15.41
N ALA A 155 1.33 -8.55 16.29
CA ALA A 155 2.62 -7.99 16.67
C ALA A 155 3.71 -8.23 15.61
N ASP A 156 3.59 -9.28 14.77
CA ASP A 156 4.57 -9.59 13.73
C ASP A 156 4.21 -8.87 12.42
N LEU A 157 4.99 -7.85 12.09
CA LEU A 157 4.85 -7.09 10.85
C LEU A 157 5.60 -7.72 9.66
N THR A 158 6.46 -8.70 9.92
CA THR A 158 7.34 -9.31 8.91
C THR A 158 6.60 -9.88 7.70
N PRO A 159 5.48 -10.60 7.83
CA PRO A 159 4.74 -11.10 6.69
C PRO A 159 4.29 -9.99 5.74
N ILE A 160 3.76 -8.89 6.29
CA ILE A 160 3.29 -7.74 5.51
C ILE A 160 4.47 -7.04 4.83
N GLN A 161 5.59 -6.85 5.54
CA GLN A 161 6.82 -6.27 4.97
C GLN A 161 7.33 -7.10 3.78
N LYS A 162 7.33 -8.42 3.89
CA LYS A 162 7.73 -9.32 2.81
C LYS A 162 6.79 -9.21 1.60
N ALA A 163 5.48 -9.22 1.82
CA ALA A 163 4.50 -9.09 0.75
C ALA A 163 4.63 -7.76 0.00
N ILE A 164 4.75 -6.64 0.72
CA ILE A 164 4.97 -5.32 0.11
C ILE A 164 6.31 -5.28 -0.63
N THR A 165 7.38 -5.80 -0.05
CA THR A 165 8.70 -5.83 -0.68
C THR A 165 8.68 -6.64 -1.98
N ALA A 166 7.93 -7.71 -2.06
CA ALA A 166 7.78 -8.51 -3.29
C ALA A 166 7.24 -7.70 -4.47
N GLY A 167 6.39 -6.70 -4.23
CA GLY A 167 5.91 -5.77 -5.25
C GLY A 167 6.84 -4.57 -5.47
N TYR A 168 7.48 -4.07 -4.42
CA TYR A 168 8.22 -2.81 -4.41
C TYR A 168 9.74 -2.96 -4.30
N PHE A 169 10.30 -4.14 -4.53
CA PHE A 169 11.74 -4.40 -4.40
C PHE A 169 12.61 -3.49 -5.29
N MET A 170 12.08 -3.03 -6.42
CA MET A 170 12.79 -2.09 -7.31
C MET A 170 12.95 -0.69 -6.69
N ASN A 171 12.14 -0.34 -5.69
CA ASN A 171 12.17 0.93 -4.98
C ASN A 171 13.04 0.87 -3.71
N THR A 172 13.80 -0.20 -3.52
CA THR A 172 14.65 -0.40 -2.34
C THR A 172 15.76 0.65 -2.30
N ALA A 173 15.96 1.22 -1.14
CA ALA A 173 17.03 2.17 -0.87
C ALA A 173 17.75 1.82 0.44
N ARG A 174 19.03 2.15 0.51
CA ARG A 174 19.88 1.93 1.68
C ARG A 174 20.12 3.23 2.43
N LEU A 175 19.88 3.22 3.73
CA LEU A 175 20.22 4.34 4.61
C LEU A 175 21.73 4.61 4.54
N GLN A 176 22.10 5.87 4.37
CA GLN A 176 23.50 6.31 4.32
C GLN A 176 24.04 6.57 5.73
N LYS A 177 25.37 6.59 5.86
CA LYS A 177 26.06 6.72 7.16
C LYS A 177 25.67 7.96 7.96
N GLY A 178 25.19 9.02 7.32
CA GLY A 178 24.72 10.24 8.00
C GLY A 178 23.35 10.11 8.66
N GLY A 179 22.59 9.01 8.41
CA GLY A 179 21.29 8.75 9.05
C GLY A 179 20.12 9.57 8.51
N GLU A 180 20.34 10.49 7.57
CA GLU A 180 19.30 11.41 7.06
C GLU A 180 18.90 11.13 5.61
N THR A 181 19.75 10.48 4.84
CA THR A 181 19.55 10.23 3.42
C THR A 181 19.60 8.76 3.11
N TYR A 182 18.90 8.40 2.02
CA TYR A 182 18.92 7.05 1.48
C TYR A 182 19.50 7.06 0.08
N ARG A 183 20.04 5.95 -0.37
CA ARG A 183 20.52 5.74 -1.73
C ARG A 183 19.75 4.60 -2.37
N SER A 184 19.07 4.89 -3.50
CA SER A 184 18.34 3.86 -4.22
C SER A 184 19.31 2.81 -4.77
N ILE A 185 18.94 1.54 -4.66
CA ILE A 185 19.82 0.43 -5.11
C ILE A 185 19.86 0.38 -6.63
N LYS A 186 18.72 0.52 -7.29
CA LYS A 186 18.62 0.38 -8.75
C LYS A 186 19.29 1.53 -9.50
N GLN A 187 19.03 2.79 -9.09
CA GLN A 187 19.47 3.98 -9.82
C GLN A 187 20.68 4.65 -9.21
N ASN A 188 21.09 4.21 -8.03
CA ASN A 188 22.21 4.77 -7.27
C ASN A 188 22.08 6.29 -7.00
N THR A 189 20.84 6.78 -6.87
CA THR A 189 20.52 8.18 -6.60
C THR A 189 20.20 8.42 -5.14
N THR A 190 20.53 9.62 -4.64
CA THR A 190 20.17 10.01 -3.28
C THR A 190 18.68 10.36 -3.22
N VAL A 191 17.99 9.80 -2.24
CA VAL A 191 16.56 10.03 -1.99
C VAL A 191 16.34 10.35 -0.51
N TYR A 192 15.25 11.05 -0.24
CA TYR A 192 14.87 11.48 1.10
C TYR A 192 13.48 10.95 1.43
N VAL A 193 13.25 10.67 2.70
CA VAL A 193 11.88 10.41 3.18
C VAL A 193 11.14 11.75 3.19
N HIS A 194 9.90 11.74 2.69
CA HIS A 194 9.09 12.95 2.68
C HIS A 194 8.77 13.41 4.12
N PRO A 195 8.79 14.72 4.42
CA PRO A 195 8.55 15.23 5.78
C PRO A 195 7.21 14.83 6.40
N SER A 196 6.23 14.42 5.60
CA SER A 196 4.92 13.95 6.07
C SER A 196 4.84 12.44 6.34
N SER A 197 5.92 11.74 6.06
CA SER A 197 6.02 10.28 6.24
C SER A 197 6.42 9.92 7.66
#